data_0e2fd6225b7a9305d593a2230d496f4c
#
_entry.id   0e2fd6225b7a9305d593a2230d496f4c
#
_cell.length_a   1.000
_cell.length_b   1.000
_cell.length_c   1.000
_cell.angle_alpha   90.00
_cell.angle_beta   90.00
_cell.angle_gamma   90.00
#
_symmetry.space_group_name_H-M   'P 1'
#
loop_
_entity.id
_entity.type
_entity.pdbx_description
1 polymer ?
#
loop_
_entity_poly.entity_id
_entity_poly.type
_entity_poly.pdbx_seq_one_letter_code
_entity_poly.pdbx_strand_id
1 'polypeptide(L)'
;MTKQVFWDDIDVGHKIPGYSLKIDPTRIALQVSGSQDFYPVHHDLDFAKAGGHPDIFVNTGFMQGCFNRLICGWIGDDGWLKKFRMEMRRMNFPGDTMTFQGKVSKKFIEDGEHLVECELWAENEREGVTTPSFALVSLPARSE
;
A
#
# COMPACT_ATOMS: atom_id res chain seq x y z
N MET A 1 -2.21 2.25 20.68
CA MET A 1 -2.34 0.80 20.41
C MET A 1 -3.28 0.61 19.26
N THR A 2 -2.87 -0.07 18.22
CA THR A 2 -3.74 -0.50 17.12
C THR A 2 -4.74 -1.52 17.68
N LYS A 3 -6.03 -1.35 17.36
CA LYS A 3 -7.04 -2.30 17.82
C LYS A 3 -6.83 -3.59 17.04
N GLN A 4 -6.64 -4.73 17.72
CA GLN A 4 -6.53 -6.04 17.09
C GLN A 4 -7.79 -6.38 16.29
N VAL A 5 -7.61 -6.81 15.05
CA VAL A 5 -8.68 -7.35 14.21
C VAL A 5 -8.68 -8.87 14.35
N PHE A 6 -9.84 -9.44 14.62
CA PHE A 6 -10.04 -10.89 14.70
C PHE A 6 -10.75 -11.40 13.45
N TRP A 7 -10.40 -12.61 13.03
CA TRP A 7 -10.98 -13.25 11.87
C TRP A 7 -12.51 -13.36 11.95
N ASP A 8 -13.03 -13.55 13.14
CA ASP A 8 -14.48 -13.68 13.40
C ASP A 8 -15.25 -12.36 13.24
N ASP A 9 -14.56 -11.22 13.35
CA ASP A 9 -15.19 -9.88 13.35
C ASP A 9 -15.31 -9.29 11.94
N ILE A 10 -14.84 -9.98 10.90
CA ILE A 10 -14.81 -9.46 9.54
C ILE A 10 -15.47 -10.41 8.56
N ASP A 11 -16.02 -9.86 7.48
CA ASP A 11 -16.61 -10.60 6.37
C ASP A 11 -16.01 -10.17 5.02
N VAL A 12 -16.31 -10.95 3.98
CA VAL A 12 -16.00 -10.57 2.60
C VAL A 12 -16.71 -9.24 2.30
N GLY A 13 -15.97 -8.30 1.72
CA GLY A 13 -16.42 -6.93 1.48
C GLY A 13 -16.10 -5.95 2.62
N HIS A 14 -15.60 -6.42 3.78
CA HIS A 14 -15.14 -5.53 4.86
C HIS A 14 -14.11 -4.54 4.34
N LYS A 15 -14.35 -3.25 4.55
CA LYS A 15 -13.45 -2.18 4.11
C LYS A 15 -12.29 -2.01 5.09
N ILE A 16 -11.08 -2.03 4.57
CA ILE A 16 -9.88 -1.69 5.35
C ILE A 16 -9.81 -0.17 5.44
N PRO A 17 -9.69 0.43 6.65
CA PRO A 17 -9.61 1.87 6.81
C PRO A 17 -8.43 2.46 6.04
N GLY A 18 -8.73 3.23 5.00
CA GLY A 18 -7.74 3.83 4.12
C GLY A 18 -7.17 5.14 4.67
N TYR A 19 -6.21 5.70 3.95
CA TYR A 19 -5.63 7.00 4.24
C TYR A 19 -5.11 7.67 2.96
N SER A 20 -4.87 8.99 3.04
CA SER A 20 -4.33 9.77 1.92
C SER A 20 -3.01 10.43 2.29
N LEU A 21 -2.15 10.57 1.29
CA LEU A 21 -0.87 11.28 1.38
C LEU A 21 -0.74 12.26 0.22
N LYS A 22 -0.48 13.52 0.52
CA LYS A 22 -0.08 14.49 -0.50
C LYS A 22 1.39 14.28 -0.84
N ILE A 23 1.71 14.23 -2.12
CA ILE A 23 3.08 14.15 -2.62
C ILE A 23 3.61 15.57 -2.86
N ASP A 24 4.68 15.89 -2.18
CA ASP A 24 5.43 17.15 -2.33
C ASP A 24 6.92 16.86 -2.50
N PRO A 25 7.74 17.86 -2.90
CA PRO A 25 9.17 17.66 -3.10
C PRO A 25 9.92 17.15 -1.85
N THR A 26 9.50 17.55 -0.65
CA THR A 26 10.10 17.07 0.60
C THR A 26 9.86 15.58 0.79
N ARG A 27 8.64 15.12 0.53
CA ARG A 27 8.30 13.68 0.62
C ARG A 27 9.06 12.85 -0.42
N ILE A 28 9.25 13.39 -1.62
CA ILE A 28 10.08 12.76 -2.65
C ILE A 28 11.54 12.66 -2.17
N ALA A 29 12.12 13.70 -1.60
CA ALA A 29 13.48 13.67 -1.05
C ALA A 29 13.62 12.64 0.09
N LEU A 30 12.64 12.59 1.00
CA LEU A 30 12.60 11.64 2.10
C LEU A 30 12.50 10.19 1.61
N GLN A 31 11.72 9.91 0.56
CA GLN A 31 11.62 8.55 0.00
C GLN A 31 12.95 8.09 -0.59
N VAL A 32 13.65 8.96 -1.34
CA VAL A 32 14.97 8.63 -1.93
C VAL A 32 15.97 8.31 -0.82
N SER A 33 16.03 9.15 0.20
CA SER A 33 16.91 8.96 1.35
C SER A 33 16.55 7.70 2.13
N GLY A 34 15.28 7.47 2.42
CA GLY A 34 14.81 6.34 3.22
C GLY A 34 14.91 4.98 2.53
N SER A 35 14.65 4.93 1.23
CA SER A 35 14.72 3.70 0.43
C SER A 35 16.12 3.42 -0.11
N GLN A 36 17.04 4.40 -0.09
CA GLN A 36 18.35 4.34 -0.72
C GLN A 36 18.28 4.07 -2.24
N ASP A 37 17.15 4.39 -2.86
CA ASP A 37 16.94 4.28 -4.29
C ASP A 37 17.34 5.61 -4.96
N PHE A 38 18.61 5.68 -5.33
CA PHE A 38 19.21 6.87 -5.95
C PHE A 38 19.08 6.90 -7.47
N TYR A 39 18.15 6.12 -8.05
CA TYR A 39 17.91 6.22 -9.48
C TYR A 39 17.41 7.64 -9.84
N PRO A 40 18.05 8.33 -10.80
CA PRO A 40 17.84 9.77 -10.97
C PRO A 40 16.41 10.22 -11.26
N VAL A 41 15.56 9.36 -11.82
CA VAL A 41 14.14 9.72 -12.09
C VAL A 41 13.36 10.13 -10.82
N HIS A 42 13.87 9.80 -9.63
CA HIS A 42 13.22 10.10 -8.35
C HIS A 42 13.69 11.40 -7.71
N HIS A 43 14.76 12.05 -8.24
CA HIS A 43 15.32 13.25 -7.62
C HIS A 43 15.94 14.25 -8.61
N ASP A 44 16.13 13.88 -9.87
CA ASP A 44 16.67 14.73 -10.92
C ASP A 44 15.58 15.00 -11.97
N LEU A 45 15.07 16.25 -11.98
CA LEU A 45 13.97 16.64 -12.85
C LEU A 45 14.36 16.60 -14.34
N ASP A 46 15.58 17.01 -14.66
CA ASP A 46 16.05 17.02 -16.06
C ASP A 46 16.22 15.59 -16.58
N PHE A 47 16.73 14.70 -15.75
CA PHE A 47 16.82 13.28 -16.08
C PHE A 47 15.43 12.65 -16.26
N ALA A 48 14.48 12.93 -15.37
CA ALA A 48 13.12 12.43 -15.47
C ALA A 48 12.43 12.91 -16.77
N LYS A 49 12.57 14.20 -17.11
CA LYS A 49 12.05 14.77 -18.34
C LYS A 49 12.70 14.19 -19.60
N ALA A 50 14.01 13.99 -19.59
CA ALA A 50 14.72 13.32 -20.68
C ALA A 50 14.24 11.87 -20.89
N GLY A 51 13.80 11.20 -19.83
CA GLY A 51 13.16 9.89 -19.87
C GLY A 51 11.69 9.88 -20.25
N GLY A 52 11.11 11.05 -20.59
CA GLY A 52 9.71 11.18 -21.02
C GLY A 52 8.70 11.35 -19.87
N HIS A 53 9.15 11.57 -18.64
CA HIS A 53 8.27 11.83 -17.49
C HIS A 53 8.05 13.34 -17.30
N PRO A 54 6.85 13.78 -16.89
CA PRO A 54 6.59 15.21 -16.67
C PRO A 54 7.31 15.78 -15.45
N ASP A 55 7.64 14.93 -14.47
CA ASP A 55 8.26 15.31 -13.19
C ASP A 55 8.99 14.08 -12.57
N ILE A 56 9.72 14.31 -11.49
CA ILE A 56 10.20 13.25 -10.62
C ILE A 56 9.02 12.52 -9.98
N PHE A 57 9.16 11.27 -9.58
CA PHE A 57 8.04 10.49 -9.10
C PHE A 57 8.39 9.51 -7.98
N VAL A 58 7.34 9.01 -7.34
CA VAL A 58 7.39 8.06 -6.23
C VAL A 58 7.97 6.72 -6.69
N ASN A 59 8.88 6.13 -5.91
CA ASN A 59 9.48 4.83 -6.20
C ASN A 59 8.66 3.65 -5.63
N THR A 60 9.01 2.45 -6.07
CA THR A 60 8.34 1.20 -5.65
C THR A 60 8.51 0.92 -4.16
N GLY A 61 9.67 1.22 -3.59
CA GLY A 61 9.94 1.01 -2.16
C GLY A 61 9.03 1.85 -1.26
N PHE A 62 8.81 3.10 -1.64
CA PHE A 62 7.87 3.97 -0.92
C PHE A 62 6.43 3.48 -1.03
N MET A 63 6.00 3.07 -2.23
CA MET A 63 4.66 2.50 -2.44
C MET A 63 4.45 1.24 -1.59
N GLN A 64 5.44 0.35 -1.57
CA GLN A 64 5.41 -0.86 -0.74
C GLN A 64 5.31 -0.52 0.75
N GLY A 65 6.08 0.46 1.22
CA GLY A 65 6.01 0.94 2.60
C GLY A 65 4.62 1.50 2.96
N CYS A 66 3.98 2.24 2.04
CA CYS A 66 2.63 2.75 2.22
C CYS A 66 1.58 1.64 2.31
N PHE A 67 1.64 0.62 1.45
CA PHE A 67 0.75 -0.53 1.55
C PHE A 67 0.99 -1.36 2.81
N ASN A 68 2.24 -1.54 3.22
CA ASN A 68 2.54 -2.21 4.48
C ASN A 68 1.97 -1.45 5.68
N ARG A 69 2.06 -0.12 5.68
CA ARG A 69 1.40 0.72 6.69
C ARG A 69 -0.11 0.49 6.72
N LEU A 70 -0.76 0.40 5.55
CA LEU A 70 -2.19 0.14 5.44
C LEU A 70 -2.56 -1.22 6.04
N ILE A 71 -1.92 -2.29 5.55
CA ILE A 71 -2.31 -3.66 5.88
C ILE A 71 -1.83 -4.06 7.28
N CYS A 72 -0.57 -3.80 7.64
CA CYS A 72 -0.05 -4.14 8.96
C CYS A 72 -0.69 -3.29 10.06
N GLY A 73 -1.02 -2.02 9.78
CA GLY A 73 -1.77 -1.18 10.71
C GLY A 73 -3.20 -1.67 10.94
N TRP A 74 -3.81 -2.33 9.96
CA TRP A 74 -5.16 -2.88 10.09
C TRP A 74 -5.17 -4.22 10.82
N ILE A 75 -4.28 -5.17 10.46
CA ILE A 75 -4.30 -6.53 11.03
C ILE A 75 -3.94 -6.58 12.52
N GLY A 76 -3.28 -5.54 13.04
CA GLY A 76 -2.85 -5.49 14.44
C GLY A 76 -1.60 -6.32 14.73
N ASP A 77 -1.26 -6.43 16.02
CA ASP A 77 0.02 -7.02 16.45
C ASP A 77 0.06 -8.55 16.34
N ASP A 78 -1.10 -9.22 16.43
CA ASP A 78 -1.24 -10.67 16.35
C ASP A 78 -1.58 -11.16 14.93
N GLY A 79 -1.75 -10.25 13.97
CA GLY A 79 -1.93 -10.56 12.56
C GLY A 79 -0.59 -10.73 11.84
N TRP A 80 -0.57 -11.48 10.74
CA TRP A 80 0.65 -11.70 9.96
C TRP A 80 0.42 -11.49 8.45
N LEU A 81 1.25 -10.64 7.83
CA LEU A 81 1.28 -10.47 6.38
C LEU A 81 2.06 -11.62 5.74
N LYS A 82 1.36 -12.56 5.13
CA LYS A 82 1.95 -13.77 4.53
C LYS A 82 2.42 -13.56 3.09
N LYS A 83 1.68 -12.77 2.32
CA LYS A 83 2.01 -12.48 0.92
C LYS A 83 1.54 -11.07 0.56
N PHE A 84 2.37 -10.39 -0.20
CA PHE A 84 2.04 -9.08 -0.77
C PHE A 84 2.48 -9.01 -2.23
N ARG A 85 1.65 -8.40 -3.06
CA ARG A 85 1.95 -8.13 -4.47
C ARG A 85 1.36 -6.79 -4.86
N MET A 86 2.11 -5.99 -5.59
CA MET A 86 1.62 -4.76 -6.19
C MET A 86 2.11 -4.62 -7.64
N GLU A 87 1.39 -3.84 -8.43
CA GLU A 87 1.76 -3.50 -9.79
C GLU A 87 1.61 -1.99 -9.99
N MET A 88 2.73 -1.28 -10.14
CA MET A 88 2.72 0.15 -10.43
C MET A 88 2.41 0.36 -11.92
N ARG A 89 1.17 0.73 -12.24
CA ARG A 89 0.69 0.97 -13.61
C ARG A 89 0.79 2.42 -14.03
N ARG A 90 0.73 3.34 -13.07
CA ARG A 90 0.83 4.78 -13.27
C ARG A 90 1.70 5.41 -12.21
N MET A 91 2.36 6.50 -12.56
CA MET A 91 3.26 7.22 -11.66
C MET A 91 2.51 8.27 -10.85
N ASN A 92 2.98 8.51 -9.63
CA ASN A 92 2.52 9.59 -8.76
C ASN A 92 3.61 10.65 -8.67
N PHE A 93 3.23 11.89 -8.96
CA PHE A 93 4.12 13.04 -9.06
C PHE A 93 3.90 14.04 -7.92
N PRO A 94 4.83 14.97 -7.66
CA PRO A 94 4.58 16.12 -6.81
C PRO A 94 3.30 16.85 -7.23
N GLY A 95 2.43 17.15 -6.26
CA GLY A 95 1.10 17.74 -6.48
C GLY A 95 -0.04 16.71 -6.41
N ASP A 96 0.22 15.44 -6.69
CA ASP A 96 -0.79 14.37 -6.53
C ASP A 96 -1.09 14.12 -5.04
N THR A 97 -2.34 13.73 -4.76
CA THR A 97 -2.73 13.14 -3.48
C THR A 97 -3.01 11.66 -3.72
N MET A 98 -2.18 10.78 -3.13
CA MET A 98 -2.38 9.34 -3.18
C MET A 98 -3.33 8.90 -2.08
N THR A 99 -4.36 8.14 -2.43
CA THR A 99 -5.28 7.51 -1.49
C THR A 99 -5.09 5.99 -1.53
N PHE A 100 -4.80 5.41 -0.39
CA PHE A 100 -4.62 3.97 -0.20
C PHE A 100 -5.88 3.38 0.40
N GLN A 101 -6.40 2.33 -0.21
CA GLN A 101 -7.65 1.69 0.15
C GLN A 101 -7.54 0.17 0.05
N GLY A 102 -8.49 -0.53 0.68
CA GLY A 102 -8.57 -1.97 0.58
C GLY A 102 -9.90 -2.52 1.07
N LYS A 103 -10.12 -3.77 0.69
CA LYS A 103 -11.27 -4.55 1.16
C LYS A 103 -10.91 -6.02 1.22
N VAL A 104 -11.61 -6.76 2.07
CA VAL A 104 -11.53 -8.22 2.13
C VAL A 104 -12.21 -8.80 0.90
N SER A 105 -11.48 -9.62 0.13
CA SER A 105 -11.98 -10.29 -1.07
C SER A 105 -12.31 -11.77 -0.84
N LYS A 106 -11.63 -12.43 0.11
CA LYS A 106 -11.88 -13.82 0.45
C LYS A 106 -11.50 -14.11 1.89
N LYS A 107 -12.16 -15.08 2.49
CA LYS A 107 -11.96 -15.51 3.86
C LYS A 107 -12.05 -17.04 3.91
N PHE A 108 -11.05 -17.70 4.49
CA PHE A 108 -10.99 -19.17 4.50
C PHE A 108 -10.04 -19.67 5.60
N ILE A 109 -10.12 -20.97 5.88
CA ILE A 109 -9.21 -21.68 6.78
C ILE A 109 -8.43 -22.68 5.95
N GLU A 110 -7.12 -22.69 6.09
CA GLU A 110 -6.22 -23.64 5.45
C GLU A 110 -5.12 -24.05 6.43
N ASP A 111 -4.89 -25.34 6.58
CA ASP A 111 -3.91 -25.91 7.51
C ASP A 111 -4.03 -25.39 8.96
N GLY A 112 -5.25 -25.08 9.40
CA GLY A 112 -5.55 -24.55 10.73
C GLY A 112 -5.33 -23.05 10.88
N GLU A 113 -4.88 -22.35 9.82
CA GLU A 113 -4.70 -20.90 9.81
C GLU A 113 -5.96 -20.19 9.31
N HIS A 114 -6.31 -19.10 9.99
CA HIS A 114 -7.42 -18.23 9.61
C HIS A 114 -6.95 -17.16 8.63
N LEU A 115 -7.17 -17.38 7.34
CA LEU A 115 -6.62 -16.61 6.24
C LEU A 115 -7.63 -15.64 5.62
N VAL A 116 -7.12 -14.49 5.19
CA VAL A 116 -7.89 -13.44 4.54
C VAL A 116 -7.13 -12.92 3.33
N GLU A 117 -7.75 -12.96 2.16
CA GLU A 117 -7.26 -12.26 0.97
C GLU A 117 -7.83 -10.84 0.95
N CYS A 118 -6.98 -9.88 0.66
CA CYS A 118 -7.32 -8.48 0.56
C CYS A 118 -6.99 -7.94 -0.82
N GLU A 119 -7.97 -7.29 -1.45
CA GLU A 119 -7.76 -6.43 -2.60
C GLU A 119 -7.38 -5.05 -2.08
N LEU A 120 -6.21 -4.55 -2.48
CA LEU A 120 -5.70 -3.25 -2.09
C LEU A 120 -5.45 -2.41 -3.34
N TRP A 121 -5.53 -1.08 -3.23
CA TRP A 121 -5.14 -0.20 -4.32
C TRP A 121 -4.71 1.17 -3.83
N ALA A 122 -3.86 1.82 -4.61
CA ALA A 122 -3.60 3.24 -4.50
C ALA A 122 -4.19 3.95 -5.72
N GLU A 123 -4.76 5.11 -5.50
CA GLU A 123 -5.34 5.95 -6.54
C GLU A 123 -4.98 7.42 -6.35
N ASN A 124 -5.05 8.20 -7.41
CA ASN A 124 -5.02 9.66 -7.37
C ASN A 124 -6.12 10.24 -8.29
N GLU A 125 -6.42 11.53 -8.13
CA GLU A 125 -7.48 12.19 -8.91
C GLU A 125 -7.16 12.29 -10.41
N ARG A 126 -5.87 12.36 -10.77
CA ARG A 126 -5.43 12.53 -12.15
C ARG A 126 -5.54 11.25 -12.98
N GLU A 127 -5.26 10.08 -12.39
CA GLU A 127 -5.14 8.78 -13.08
C GLU A 127 -6.17 7.74 -12.64
N GLY A 128 -6.91 7.97 -11.54
CA GLY A 128 -7.66 6.90 -10.90
C GLY A 128 -6.74 5.90 -10.22
N VAL A 129 -7.00 4.61 -10.34
CA VAL A 129 -6.16 3.56 -9.75
C VAL A 129 -4.79 3.52 -10.42
N THR A 130 -3.74 3.83 -9.65
CA THR A 130 -2.34 3.83 -10.10
C THR A 130 -1.64 2.51 -9.80
N THR A 131 -2.00 1.87 -8.70
CA THR A 131 -1.29 0.68 -8.19
C THR A 131 -2.27 -0.32 -7.59
N PRO A 132 -2.84 -1.22 -8.41
CA PRO A 132 -3.59 -2.36 -7.89
C PRO A 132 -2.64 -3.30 -7.13
N SER A 133 -3.14 -3.87 -6.02
CA SER A 133 -2.33 -4.65 -5.09
C SER A 133 -3.15 -5.77 -4.45
N PHE A 134 -2.45 -6.73 -3.89
CA PHE A 134 -3.02 -7.90 -3.21
C PHE A 134 -2.23 -8.20 -1.94
N ALA A 135 -2.93 -8.61 -0.89
CA ALA A 135 -2.31 -9.16 0.31
C ALA A 135 -3.02 -10.44 0.75
N LEU A 136 -2.25 -11.39 1.26
CA LEU A 136 -2.73 -12.52 2.03
C LEU A 136 -2.25 -12.34 3.47
N VAL A 137 -3.19 -12.34 4.40
CA VAL A 137 -2.89 -12.19 5.82
C VAL A 137 -3.48 -13.34 6.63
N SER A 138 -2.86 -13.68 7.75
CA SER A 138 -3.49 -14.48 8.80
C SER A 138 -3.94 -13.58 9.93
N LEU A 139 -5.09 -13.88 10.52
CA LEU A 139 -5.65 -13.16 11.66
C LEU A 139 -5.89 -14.13 12.82
N PRO A 140 -5.74 -13.67 14.06
CA PRO A 140 -6.16 -14.48 15.21
C PRO A 140 -7.68 -14.69 15.18
N ALA A 141 -8.13 -15.87 15.59
CA ALA A 141 -9.53 -16.12 15.92
C ALA A 141 -9.78 -15.74 17.38
N ARG A 142 -11.05 -15.45 17.71
CA ARG A 142 -11.44 -15.34 19.13
C ARG A 142 -11.38 -16.72 19.75
N SER A 143 -10.79 -16.82 20.93
CA SER A 143 -10.90 -18.06 21.74
C SER A 143 -12.38 -18.30 22.06
N GLU A 144 -12.83 -19.54 21.87
CA GLU A 144 -14.14 -19.99 22.37
C GLU A 144 -14.17 -19.99 23.91
#